data_77717a109b8aceb3cb849374d00cd1f1
#
_entry.id   77717a109b8aceb3cb849374d00cd1f1
#
_cell.length_a   1.000
_cell.length_b   1.000
_cell.length_c   1.000
_cell.angle_alpha   90.00
_cell.angle_beta   90.00
_cell.angle_gamma   90.00
#
_symmetry.space_group_name_H-M   'P 1'
#
loop_
_entity.id
_entity.type
_entity.pdbx_description
1 polymer ?
#
loop_
_entity_poly.entity_id
_entity_poly.type
_entity_poly.pdbx_seq_one_letter_code
_entity_poly.pdbx_strand_id
1 'polypeptide(L)' 'MSASDAFGLAVSLAILVYLVYALFRGERF' A
#
# COMPACT_ATOMS: atom_id res chain seq x y z
N MET A 1 9.83 -10.00 15.08
CA MET A 1 9.88 -9.32 13.79
C MET A 1 11.28 -8.82 13.50
N SER A 2 11.72 -9.00 12.31
CA SER A 2 13.02 -8.50 11.93
C SER A 2 12.85 -7.30 11.02
N ALA A 3 13.97 -6.71 10.63
CA ALA A 3 13.93 -5.52 9.81
C ALA A 3 13.29 -5.80 8.45
N SER A 4 13.54 -6.98 7.90
CA SER A 4 12.98 -7.30 6.60
C SER A 4 11.45 -7.47 6.69
N ASP A 5 10.99 -7.99 7.82
CA ASP A 5 9.55 -8.09 8.03
C ASP A 5 8.93 -6.71 8.10
N ALA A 6 9.55 -5.82 8.82
CA ALA A 6 9.05 -4.46 8.94
C ALA A 6 9.04 -3.77 7.58
N PHE A 7 10.07 -4.00 6.80
CA PHE A 7 10.15 -3.41 5.47
C PHE A 7 9.02 -3.93 4.59
N GLY A 8 8.77 -5.23 4.65
CA GLY A 8 7.70 -5.81 3.85
C GLY A 8 6.34 -5.26 4.24
N LEU A 9 6.12 -5.10 5.54
CA LEU A 9 4.87 -4.54 6.01
C LEU A 9 4.69 -3.11 5.55
N ALA A 10 5.74 -2.33 5.60
CA ALA A 10 5.69 -0.94 5.18
C ALA A 10 5.35 -0.83 3.70
N VAL A 11 5.98 -1.67 2.89
CA VAL A 11 5.74 -1.66 1.44
C VAL A 11 4.31 -2.09 1.15
N SER A 12 3.85 -3.13 1.82
CA SER A 12 2.49 -3.62 1.60
C SER A 12 1.47 -2.55 1.97
N LEU A 13 1.69 -1.89 3.08
CA LEU A 13 0.78 -0.84 3.51
C LEU A 13 0.78 0.32 2.52
N ALA A 14 1.94 0.68 2.02
CA ALA A 14 2.05 1.76 1.07
C ALA A 14 1.28 1.44 -0.21
N ILE A 15 1.41 0.20 -0.68
CA ILE A 15 0.72 -0.21 -1.88
C ILE A 15 -0.79 -0.20 -1.66
N LEU A 16 -1.21 -0.66 -0.51
CA LEU A 16 -2.63 -0.69 -0.18
C LEU A 16 -3.21 0.71 -0.17
N VAL A 17 -2.53 1.62 0.49
CA VAL A 17 -2.99 3.00 0.56
C VAL A 17 -3.02 3.62 -0.83
N TYR A 18 -2.02 3.30 -1.63
CA TYR A 18 -1.96 3.83 -2.98
C TYR A 18 -3.16 3.37 -3.80
N LEU A 19 -3.51 2.09 -3.69
CA LEU A 19 -4.62 1.55 -4.44
C LEU A 19 -5.93 2.17 -4.00
N VAL A 20 -6.12 2.34 -2.71
CA VAL A 20 -7.33 2.94 -2.20
C VAL A 20 -7.43 4.39 -2.65
N TYR A 21 -6.31 5.09 -2.60
CA TYR A 21 -6.28 6.48 -3.02
C TYR A 21 -6.63 6.60 -4.50
N ALA A 22 -6.07 5.73 -5.32
CA ALA A 22 -6.34 5.74 -6.75
C ALA A 22 -7.80 5.44 -7.04
N LEU A 23 -8.39 4.57 -6.26
CA LEU A 23 -9.78 4.22 -6.43
C LEU A 23 -10.69 5.41 -6.17
N PHE A 24 -10.45 6.09 -5.06
CA PHE A 24 -11.25 7.27 -4.75
C PHE A 24 -11.01 8.38 -5.73
N ARG A 25 -9.77 8.48 -6.19
CA ARG A 25 -9.42 9.59 -7.03
C ARG A 25 -9.94 9.41 -8.44
N GLY A 26 -9.74 8.27 -9.03
CA GLY A 26 -10.14 8.07 -10.40
C GLY A 26 -11.36 7.23 -10.53
N GLU A 27 -11.40 6.19 -9.79
CA GLU A 27 -12.57 5.35 -9.79
C GLU A 27 -12.91 4.90 -11.19
N ARG A 28 -11.94 4.60 -11.96
CA ARG A 28 -12.22 4.16 -13.29
C ARG A 28 -11.32 3.01 -13.63
N PHE A 29 -11.79 2.13 -14.27
CA PHE A 29 -11.07 0.96 -14.65
C PHE A 29 -10.99 0.87 -16.10
#